data_dd4aa3e423c2b42331a5f63bfeb73ca0
#
_entry.id   dd4aa3e423c2b42331a5f63bfeb73ca0
#
_cell.length_a   1.000
_cell.length_b   1.000
_cell.length_c   1.000
_cell.angle_alpha   90.00
_cell.angle_beta   90.00
_cell.angle_gamma   90.00
#
_symmetry.space_group_name_H-M   'P 1'
#
loop_
_entity.id
_entity.type
_entity.pdbx_description
1 polymer ?
#
loop_
_entity_poly.entity_id
_entity_poly.type
_entity_poly.pdbx_seq_one_letter_code
_entity_poly.pdbx_strand_id
1 'polypeptide(L)'
;MKPIEAIIRSAEQNPSSPAQAACQGVAGAFSHRACLEVFDQPDIQFYPQFEDVFRAVSLGERRYGIIPIENTLAGSVTDNYDLMLQYRLYIVGTVKVKIEHSLLVLPGTKLSDIKQVYSHEQALHQCSDFLKAHPSIASHPFSNTAASAKFVAEQNDHSIAAIGSLECARMYGLEVLAQSIQNRRDNFTRFVVLAREPVTHPGCNRISLVIRVKHQAGALYRALSRFADQEINLLKLESRPIPDSPFEFLFYWDFEGNMEQKNVITALENLNQDIEYLKFLGNYPEQ
;
A
#
# COMPACT_ATOMS: atom_id res chain seq x y z
N MET A 1 3.32 -22.29 -2.53
CA MET A 1 3.01 -21.01 -3.18
C MET A 1 1.62 -20.56 -2.72
N LYS A 2 1.48 -19.33 -2.29
CA LYS A 2 0.22 -18.76 -1.81
C LYS A 2 -0.78 -18.62 -2.98
N PRO A 3 -2.11 -18.71 -2.74
CA PRO A 3 -3.10 -18.64 -3.83
C PRO A 3 -2.98 -17.36 -4.68
N ILE A 4 -2.84 -16.20 -4.04
CA ILE A 4 -2.67 -14.92 -4.75
C ILE A 4 -1.36 -14.89 -5.54
N GLU A 5 -0.27 -15.43 -4.99
CA GLU A 5 1.00 -15.54 -5.68
C GLU A 5 0.87 -16.41 -6.95
N ALA A 6 0.13 -17.51 -6.88
CA ALA A 6 -0.09 -18.38 -8.04
C ALA A 6 -0.78 -17.62 -9.18
N ILE A 7 -1.76 -16.79 -8.88
CA ILE A 7 -2.46 -15.95 -9.86
C ILE A 7 -1.51 -14.90 -10.44
N ILE A 8 -0.82 -14.16 -9.59
CA ILE A 8 0.10 -13.08 -10.01
C ILE A 8 1.21 -13.64 -10.91
N ARG A 9 1.73 -14.84 -10.58
CA ARG A 9 2.84 -15.48 -11.30
C ARG A 9 2.41 -16.34 -12.48
N SER A 10 1.11 -16.44 -12.77
CA SER A 10 0.60 -17.28 -13.88
C SER A 10 1.17 -16.88 -15.26
N ALA A 11 1.57 -15.63 -15.44
CA ALA A 11 2.20 -15.12 -16.66
C ALA A 11 3.73 -15.27 -16.70
N GLU A 12 4.37 -15.82 -15.65
CA GLU A 12 5.83 -15.99 -15.63
C GLU A 12 6.30 -17.17 -16.48
N GLN A 13 7.44 -17.00 -17.16
CA GLN A 13 8.10 -18.07 -17.90
C GLN A 13 8.75 -19.12 -16.98
N ASN A 14 9.17 -18.71 -15.77
CA ASN A 14 9.77 -19.59 -14.76
C ASN A 14 9.19 -19.31 -13.36
N PRO A 15 8.03 -19.85 -13.03
CA PRO A 15 7.37 -19.61 -11.74
C PRO A 15 8.03 -20.28 -10.53
N SER A 16 9.03 -21.17 -10.73
CA SER A 16 9.72 -21.88 -9.64
C SER A 16 10.83 -21.07 -8.97
N SER A 17 11.30 -19.97 -9.57
CA SER A 17 12.28 -19.08 -8.94
C SER A 17 11.63 -18.22 -7.84
N PRO A 18 12.36 -17.78 -6.78
CA PRO A 18 11.84 -16.82 -5.82
C PRO A 18 11.30 -15.56 -6.50
N ALA A 19 10.17 -15.02 -6.01
CA ALA A 19 9.61 -13.78 -6.51
C ALA A 19 10.56 -12.61 -6.21
N GLN A 20 10.98 -11.89 -7.24
CA GLN A 20 11.85 -10.71 -7.08
C GLN A 20 10.98 -9.49 -6.80
N ALA A 21 10.93 -9.07 -5.54
CA ALA A 21 10.10 -7.96 -5.07
C ALA A 21 10.93 -6.74 -4.68
N ALA A 22 10.36 -5.56 -4.92
CA ALA A 22 10.85 -4.27 -4.45
C ALA A 22 9.83 -3.67 -3.49
N CYS A 23 10.27 -3.08 -2.38
CA CYS A 23 9.41 -2.28 -1.52
C CYS A 23 10.17 -1.12 -0.88
N GLN A 24 9.43 -0.10 -0.47
CA GLN A 24 10.00 1.07 0.21
C GLN A 24 10.24 0.74 1.69
N GLY A 25 11.33 1.30 2.25
CA GLY A 25 11.68 1.24 3.66
C GLY A 25 12.81 0.26 3.95
N VAL A 26 12.70 -0.43 5.06
CA VAL A 26 13.70 -1.39 5.56
C VAL A 26 13.01 -2.67 6.02
N ALA A 27 13.79 -3.69 6.31
CA ALA A 27 13.29 -4.93 6.88
C ALA A 27 12.47 -4.66 8.16
N GLY A 28 11.33 -5.34 8.33
CA GLY A 28 10.37 -5.11 9.41
C GLY A 28 9.32 -4.04 9.14
N ALA A 29 9.46 -3.20 8.10
CA ALA A 29 8.42 -2.25 7.69
C ALA A 29 7.12 -2.95 7.25
N PHE A 30 5.99 -2.23 7.26
CA PHE A 30 4.71 -2.79 6.79
C PHE A 30 4.74 -3.16 5.31
N SER A 31 5.53 -2.45 4.48
CA SER A 31 5.77 -2.84 3.08
C SER A 31 6.51 -4.18 2.97
N HIS A 32 7.48 -4.44 3.85
CA HIS A 32 8.14 -5.75 3.95
C HIS A 32 7.13 -6.85 4.30
N ARG A 33 6.30 -6.61 5.32
CA ARG A 33 5.24 -7.53 5.70
C ARG A 33 4.27 -7.80 4.55
N ALA A 34 3.88 -6.77 3.79
CA ALA A 34 3.05 -6.92 2.60
C ALA A 34 3.70 -7.86 1.56
N CYS A 35 5.01 -7.73 1.30
CA CYS A 35 5.74 -8.66 0.44
C CYS A 35 5.64 -10.11 0.94
N LEU A 36 5.83 -10.33 2.25
CA LEU A 36 5.77 -11.65 2.86
C LEU A 36 4.34 -12.23 2.91
N GLU A 37 3.30 -11.39 2.90
CA GLU A 37 1.91 -11.85 2.82
C GLU A 37 1.52 -12.27 1.40
N VAL A 38 2.07 -11.60 0.37
CA VAL A 38 1.81 -11.89 -1.05
C VAL A 38 2.62 -13.10 -1.53
N PHE A 39 3.92 -13.11 -1.28
CA PHE A 39 4.86 -14.09 -1.84
C PHE A 39 5.39 -15.06 -0.77
N ASP A 40 5.73 -16.26 -1.22
CA ASP A 40 6.41 -17.26 -0.41
C ASP A 40 7.92 -17.16 -0.61
N GLN A 41 8.66 -16.81 0.47
CA GLN A 41 10.11 -16.62 0.46
C GLN A 41 10.63 -15.73 -0.69
N PRO A 42 10.12 -14.49 -0.84
CA PRO A 42 10.55 -13.61 -1.92
C PRO A 42 11.99 -13.11 -1.72
N ASP A 43 12.70 -12.86 -2.85
CA ASP A 43 13.91 -12.05 -2.88
C ASP A 43 13.51 -10.57 -2.85
N ILE A 44 13.70 -9.90 -1.71
CA ILE A 44 13.23 -8.53 -1.49
C ILE A 44 14.39 -7.54 -1.52
N GLN A 45 14.26 -6.50 -2.34
CA GLN A 45 15.12 -5.33 -2.31
C GLN A 45 14.37 -4.13 -1.73
N PHE A 46 15.00 -3.46 -0.76
CA PHE A 46 14.48 -2.27 -0.10
C PHE A 46 14.98 -0.99 -0.76
N TYR A 47 14.09 -0.02 -0.92
CA TYR A 47 14.38 1.27 -1.52
C TYR A 47 14.00 2.42 -0.58
N PRO A 48 14.71 3.55 -0.60
CA PRO A 48 14.43 4.67 0.29
C PRO A 48 13.12 5.40 -0.05
N GLN A 49 12.76 5.50 -1.34
CA GLN A 49 11.59 6.22 -1.81
C GLN A 49 10.64 5.31 -2.59
N PHE A 50 9.34 5.67 -2.63
CA PHE A 50 8.36 4.95 -3.44
C PHE A 50 8.71 5.01 -4.93
N GLU A 51 9.14 6.15 -5.42
CA GLU A 51 9.53 6.32 -6.83
C GLU A 51 10.65 5.38 -7.25
N ASP A 52 11.61 5.08 -6.36
CA ASP A 52 12.67 4.11 -6.64
C ASP A 52 12.12 2.70 -6.88
N VAL A 53 11.05 2.32 -6.18
CA VAL A 53 10.35 1.04 -6.39
C VAL A 53 9.70 1.02 -7.78
N PHE A 54 8.98 2.09 -8.14
CA PHE A 54 8.38 2.20 -9.48
C PHE A 54 9.45 2.12 -10.58
N ARG A 55 10.55 2.83 -10.41
CA ARG A 55 11.69 2.84 -11.35
C ARG A 55 12.31 1.45 -11.49
N ALA A 56 12.60 0.77 -10.38
CA ALA A 56 13.22 -0.55 -10.40
C ALA A 56 12.34 -1.58 -11.14
N VAL A 57 11.01 -1.55 -10.93
CA VAL A 57 10.09 -2.42 -11.65
C VAL A 57 10.00 -2.03 -13.13
N SER A 58 9.91 -0.75 -13.44
CA SER A 58 9.84 -0.25 -14.81
C SER A 58 11.06 -0.63 -15.66
N LEU A 59 12.25 -0.55 -15.05
CA LEU A 59 13.52 -0.94 -15.69
C LEU A 59 13.74 -2.46 -15.73
N GLY A 60 12.93 -3.23 -15.00
CA GLY A 60 13.04 -4.68 -14.92
C GLY A 60 14.14 -5.18 -13.98
N GLU A 61 14.68 -4.32 -13.12
CA GLU A 61 15.62 -4.68 -12.06
C GLU A 61 14.94 -5.58 -11.02
N ARG A 62 13.64 -5.38 -10.81
CA ARG A 62 12.76 -6.21 -10.00
C ARG A 62 11.47 -6.54 -10.75
N ARG A 63 10.94 -7.73 -10.53
CA ARG A 63 9.72 -8.18 -11.20
C ARG A 63 8.48 -7.51 -10.64
N TYR A 64 8.41 -7.38 -9.32
CA TYR A 64 7.26 -6.86 -8.59
C TYR A 64 7.62 -5.68 -7.71
N GLY A 65 6.70 -4.71 -7.60
CA GLY A 65 6.78 -3.60 -6.64
C GLY A 65 5.61 -3.68 -5.66
N ILE A 66 5.87 -3.50 -4.37
CA ILE A 66 4.83 -3.46 -3.34
C ILE A 66 4.70 -2.04 -2.81
N ILE A 67 3.54 -1.42 -3.03
CA ILE A 67 3.28 0.01 -2.78
C ILE A 67 2.00 0.16 -1.96
N PRO A 68 2.01 0.91 -0.83
CA PRO A 68 0.79 1.27 -0.11
C PRO A 68 -0.04 2.24 -0.96
N ILE A 69 -1.35 2.01 -1.07
CA ILE A 69 -2.23 2.87 -1.84
C ILE A 69 -3.27 3.57 -0.98
N GLU A 70 -3.65 2.96 0.12
CA GLU A 70 -4.70 3.47 0.99
C GLU A 70 -4.56 2.91 2.42
N ASN A 71 -4.87 3.76 3.40
CA ASN A 71 -4.98 3.36 4.80
C ASN A 71 -6.38 3.72 5.32
N THR A 72 -7.00 2.84 6.09
CA THR A 72 -8.38 3.01 6.58
C THR A 72 -8.58 4.23 7.47
N LEU A 73 -7.52 4.75 8.10
CA LEU A 73 -7.57 5.91 8.99
C LEU A 73 -7.01 7.19 8.35
N ALA A 74 -5.97 7.04 7.52
CA ALA A 74 -5.28 8.17 6.90
C ALA A 74 -5.77 8.50 5.48
N GLY A 75 -6.56 7.59 4.88
CA GLY A 75 -7.03 7.75 3.50
C GLY A 75 -6.00 7.35 2.45
N SER A 76 -6.11 7.97 1.28
CA SER A 76 -5.29 7.66 0.10
C SER A 76 -3.84 8.12 0.25
N VAL A 77 -2.90 7.30 -0.20
CA VAL A 77 -1.47 7.67 -0.34
C VAL A 77 -1.30 8.36 -1.70
N THR A 78 -1.62 9.66 -1.74
CA THR A 78 -1.80 10.43 -2.98
C THR A 78 -0.60 10.43 -3.90
N ASP A 79 0.63 10.50 -3.36
CA ASP A 79 1.86 10.51 -4.16
C ASP A 79 2.01 9.23 -5.00
N ASN A 80 1.55 8.09 -4.48
CA ASN A 80 1.61 6.82 -5.20
C ASN A 80 0.61 6.75 -6.36
N TYR A 81 -0.52 7.47 -6.28
CA TYR A 81 -1.42 7.64 -7.43
C TYR A 81 -0.76 8.43 -8.55
N ASP A 82 -0.04 9.49 -8.22
CA ASP A 82 0.68 10.31 -9.20
C ASP A 82 1.81 9.51 -9.88
N LEU A 83 2.54 8.70 -9.11
CA LEU A 83 3.54 7.78 -9.66
C LEU A 83 2.92 6.72 -10.57
N MET A 84 1.74 6.19 -10.24
CA MET A 84 1.03 5.26 -11.14
C MET A 84 0.62 5.89 -12.47
N LEU A 85 0.47 7.22 -12.54
CA LEU A 85 0.28 7.92 -13.82
C LEU A 85 1.57 8.00 -14.65
N GLN A 86 2.68 8.29 -14.00
CA GLN A 86 3.96 8.51 -14.66
C GLN A 86 4.55 7.21 -15.22
N TYR A 87 4.48 6.13 -14.45
CA TYR A 87 5.06 4.84 -14.82
C TYR A 87 4.05 3.94 -15.55
N ARG A 88 4.52 3.21 -16.58
CA ARG A 88 3.72 2.22 -17.30
C ARG A 88 3.77 0.87 -16.61
N LEU A 89 3.15 0.80 -15.43
CA LEU A 89 3.04 -0.43 -14.65
C LEU A 89 1.57 -0.78 -14.45
N TYR A 90 1.34 -2.07 -14.16
CA TYR A 90 0.00 -2.61 -13.93
C TYR A 90 -0.11 -3.10 -12.48
N ILE A 91 -1.28 -2.92 -11.89
CA ILE A 91 -1.65 -3.58 -10.65
C ILE A 91 -2.01 -5.03 -10.98
N VAL A 92 -1.29 -5.97 -10.37
CA VAL A 92 -1.49 -7.40 -10.60
C VAL A 92 -2.03 -8.13 -9.37
N GLY A 93 -2.17 -7.43 -8.25
CA GLY A 93 -2.76 -7.96 -7.02
C GLY A 93 -2.83 -6.90 -5.94
N THR A 94 -3.59 -7.19 -4.88
CA THR A 94 -3.63 -6.37 -3.66
C THR A 94 -3.58 -7.24 -2.41
N VAL A 95 -3.10 -6.64 -1.33
CA VAL A 95 -3.08 -7.26 0.00
C VAL A 95 -3.42 -6.21 1.05
N LYS A 96 -4.22 -6.59 2.05
CA LYS A 96 -4.56 -5.77 3.21
C LYS A 96 -3.72 -6.19 4.39
N VAL A 97 -2.90 -5.29 4.89
CA VAL A 97 -2.04 -5.52 6.06
C VAL A 97 -2.63 -4.79 7.25
N LYS A 98 -2.89 -5.53 8.33
CA LYS A 98 -3.31 -4.93 9.59
C LYS A 98 -2.15 -4.17 10.22
N ILE A 99 -2.39 -2.91 10.58
CA ILE A 99 -1.40 -2.04 11.21
C ILE A 99 -1.58 -2.09 12.72
N GLU A 100 -0.63 -2.72 13.39
CA GLU A 100 -0.60 -2.82 14.84
C GLU A 100 0.74 -2.27 15.35
N HIS A 101 0.66 -1.43 16.38
CA HIS A 101 1.80 -0.78 16.98
C HIS A 101 2.05 -1.31 18.39
N SER A 102 3.31 -1.57 18.68
CA SER A 102 3.80 -2.02 20.00
C SER A 102 4.92 -1.12 20.46
N LEU A 103 5.09 -1.01 21.77
CA LEU A 103 6.24 -0.36 22.39
C LEU A 103 7.40 -1.35 22.44
N LEU A 104 8.47 -1.04 21.75
CA LEU A 104 9.66 -1.87 21.56
C LEU A 104 10.85 -1.27 22.30
N VAL A 105 11.56 -2.10 23.05
CA VAL A 105 12.66 -1.69 23.92
C VAL A 105 13.80 -2.69 23.87
N LEU A 106 14.97 -2.33 24.39
CA LEU A 106 16.02 -3.28 24.66
C LEU A 106 15.58 -4.30 25.74
N PRO A 107 16.00 -5.57 25.64
CA PRO A 107 15.64 -6.59 26.61
C PRO A 107 15.96 -6.18 28.06
N GLY A 108 14.99 -6.40 28.95
CA GLY A 108 15.11 -6.06 30.36
C GLY A 108 14.80 -4.62 30.74
N THR A 109 14.42 -3.75 29.78
CA THR A 109 13.99 -2.37 30.04
C THR A 109 12.60 -2.34 30.68
N LYS A 110 12.43 -1.50 31.72
CA LYS A 110 11.12 -1.27 32.36
C LYS A 110 10.47 0.02 31.81
N LEU A 111 9.16 0.11 31.92
CA LEU A 111 8.42 1.30 31.45
C LEU A 111 8.87 2.58 32.19
N SER A 112 9.27 2.46 33.48
CA SER A 112 9.81 3.57 34.29
C SER A 112 11.13 4.14 33.76
N ASP A 113 11.89 3.36 33.03
CA ASP A 113 13.22 3.73 32.56
C ASP A 113 13.12 4.61 31.28
N ILE A 114 12.00 4.51 30.54
CA ILE A 114 11.79 5.15 29.25
C ILE A 114 11.54 6.65 29.43
N LYS A 115 12.33 7.45 28.72
CA LYS A 115 12.22 8.92 28.65
C LYS A 115 11.84 9.40 27.26
N GLN A 116 12.17 8.64 26.22
CA GLN A 116 11.97 9.03 24.84
C GLN A 116 11.42 7.85 24.01
N VAL A 117 10.54 8.17 23.06
CA VAL A 117 10.02 7.19 22.11
C VAL A 117 10.13 7.73 20.68
N TYR A 118 10.60 6.88 19.78
CA TYR A 118 10.83 7.19 18.36
C TYR A 118 9.87 6.42 17.47
N SER A 119 9.27 7.09 16.51
CA SER A 119 8.49 6.43 15.43
C SER A 119 8.17 7.40 14.30
N HIS A 120 7.60 6.88 13.22
CA HIS A 120 6.98 7.72 12.20
C HIS A 120 5.87 8.60 12.81
N GLU A 121 5.77 9.84 12.37
CA GLU A 121 4.82 10.83 12.91
C GLU A 121 3.38 10.29 12.96
N GLN A 122 2.94 9.63 11.90
CA GLN A 122 1.62 9.00 11.84
C GLN A 122 1.42 7.93 12.92
N ALA A 123 2.44 7.10 13.20
CA ALA A 123 2.36 6.08 14.24
C ALA A 123 2.32 6.69 15.64
N LEU A 124 3.07 7.76 15.89
CA LEU A 124 2.99 8.53 17.14
C LEU A 124 1.59 9.09 17.34
N HIS A 125 0.99 9.67 16.31
CA HIS A 125 -0.38 10.18 16.35
C HIS A 125 -1.41 9.06 16.59
N GLN A 126 -1.25 7.91 15.94
CA GLN A 126 -2.12 6.73 16.13
C GLN A 126 -2.00 6.11 17.53
N CYS A 127 -0.92 6.39 18.27
CA CYS A 127 -0.68 5.94 19.64
C CYS A 127 -0.81 7.07 20.67
N SER A 128 -1.47 8.17 20.32
CA SER A 128 -1.53 9.37 21.16
C SER A 128 -2.18 9.16 22.53
N ASP A 129 -3.13 8.24 22.65
CA ASP A 129 -3.78 7.97 23.95
C ASP A 129 -2.82 7.23 24.91
N PHE A 130 -2.04 6.31 24.37
CA PHE A 130 -0.96 5.68 25.14
C PHE A 130 0.09 6.70 25.60
N LEU A 131 0.51 7.60 24.70
CA LEU A 131 1.50 8.64 25.02
C LEU A 131 0.97 9.65 26.04
N LYS A 132 -0.30 10.06 25.97
CA LYS A 132 -0.96 10.92 26.97
C LYS A 132 -1.04 10.28 28.34
N ALA A 133 -1.21 8.95 28.40
CA ALA A 133 -1.19 8.22 29.68
C ALA A 133 0.21 8.12 30.29
N HIS A 134 1.27 8.40 29.51
CA HIS A 134 2.67 8.36 29.94
C HIS A 134 3.39 9.70 29.64
N PRO A 135 3.00 10.81 30.28
CA PRO A 135 3.47 12.17 29.93
C PRO A 135 4.96 12.41 30.19
N SER A 136 5.62 11.51 30.92
CA SER A 136 7.08 11.53 31.13
C SER A 136 7.88 11.08 29.91
N ILE A 137 7.24 10.46 28.91
CA ILE A 137 7.88 9.95 27.70
C ILE A 137 7.75 11.00 26.58
N ALA A 138 8.87 11.59 26.16
CA ALA A 138 8.90 12.53 25.04
C ALA A 138 8.85 11.75 23.70
N SER A 139 8.00 12.17 22.77
CA SER A 139 7.88 11.56 21.45
C SER A 139 8.74 12.29 20.42
N HIS A 140 9.44 11.53 19.58
CA HIS A 140 10.32 12.05 18.54
C HIS A 140 9.98 11.44 17.18
N PRO A 141 9.63 12.26 16.17
CA PRO A 141 9.42 11.80 14.80
C PRO A 141 10.68 11.14 14.21
N PHE A 142 10.47 10.08 13.45
CA PHE A 142 11.53 9.37 12.73
C PHE A 142 11.07 9.01 11.31
N SER A 143 11.99 8.65 10.43
CA SER A 143 11.70 8.41 9.01
C SER A 143 10.63 7.33 8.75
N ASN A 144 10.66 6.23 9.52
CA ASN A 144 9.62 5.18 9.52
C ASN A 144 9.70 4.34 10.79
N THR A 145 8.66 3.54 11.06
CA THR A 145 8.54 2.71 12.27
C THR A 145 9.63 1.63 12.39
N ALA A 146 10.05 1.02 11.28
CA ALA A 146 11.08 -0.01 11.31
C ALA A 146 12.49 0.59 11.48
N ALA A 147 12.75 1.74 10.86
CA ALA A 147 14.01 2.47 11.05
C ALA A 147 14.16 2.95 12.50
N SER A 148 13.08 3.38 13.17
CA SER A 148 13.12 3.73 14.59
C SER A 148 13.41 2.53 15.49
N ALA A 149 12.83 1.36 15.18
CA ALA A 149 13.14 0.13 15.91
C ALA A 149 14.61 -0.28 15.73
N LYS A 150 15.13 -0.22 14.50
CA LYS A 150 16.55 -0.46 14.23
C LYS A 150 17.45 0.52 15.01
N PHE A 151 17.11 1.81 14.99
CA PHE A 151 17.82 2.84 15.73
C PHE A 151 17.90 2.51 17.22
N VAL A 152 16.77 2.19 17.88
CA VAL A 152 16.72 1.82 19.29
C VAL A 152 17.60 0.60 19.59
N ALA A 153 17.57 -0.41 18.72
CA ALA A 153 18.42 -1.60 18.89
C ALA A 153 19.94 -1.29 18.85
N GLU A 154 20.34 -0.29 18.04
CA GLU A 154 21.73 0.07 17.83
C GLU A 154 22.29 1.02 18.91
N GLN A 155 21.43 1.78 19.64
CA GLN A 155 21.88 2.77 20.64
C GLN A 155 22.35 2.18 21.97
N ASN A 156 21.92 0.94 22.31
CA ASN A 156 22.21 0.31 23.59
C ASN A 156 21.84 1.19 24.82
N ASP A 157 20.74 1.96 24.71
CA ASP A 157 20.24 2.89 25.72
C ASP A 157 18.85 2.45 26.20
N HIS A 158 18.71 2.07 27.46
CA HIS A 158 17.45 1.65 28.07
C HIS A 158 16.46 2.81 28.33
N SER A 159 16.88 4.05 28.13
CA SER A 159 15.99 5.23 28.27
C SER A 159 15.18 5.52 27.03
N ILE A 160 15.42 4.84 25.91
CA ILE A 160 14.74 5.04 24.64
C ILE A 160 13.91 3.82 24.22
N ALA A 161 12.82 4.08 23.51
CA ALA A 161 11.92 3.07 22.98
C ALA A 161 11.54 3.39 21.52
N ALA A 162 11.03 2.41 20.79
CA ALA A 162 10.40 2.63 19.49
C ALA A 162 8.93 2.22 19.52
N ILE A 163 8.08 2.87 18.71
CA ILE A 163 6.78 2.35 18.35
C ILE A 163 6.90 1.70 16.98
N GLY A 164 6.65 0.39 16.93
CA GLY A 164 6.79 -0.40 15.71
C GLY A 164 5.94 -1.66 15.72
N SER A 165 6.12 -2.50 14.69
CA SER A 165 5.44 -3.79 14.58
C SER A 165 6.12 -4.88 15.41
N LEU A 166 5.41 -5.98 15.70
CA LEU A 166 6.00 -7.19 16.33
C LEU A 166 7.13 -7.78 15.46
N GLU A 167 7.06 -7.60 14.17
CA GLU A 167 8.09 -8.03 13.22
C GLU A 167 9.41 -7.30 13.47
N CYS A 168 9.34 -5.98 13.71
CA CYS A 168 10.51 -5.18 14.09
C CYS A 168 11.15 -5.70 15.39
N ALA A 169 10.36 -6.05 16.41
CA ALA A 169 10.89 -6.61 17.64
C ALA A 169 11.71 -7.89 17.38
N ARG A 170 11.14 -8.83 16.60
CA ARG A 170 11.82 -10.08 16.24
C ARG A 170 13.10 -9.87 15.45
N MET A 171 13.04 -8.96 14.45
CA MET A 171 14.16 -8.71 13.55
C MET A 171 15.34 -8.02 14.21
N TYR A 172 15.07 -7.10 15.12
CA TYR A 172 16.11 -6.28 15.75
C TYR A 172 16.45 -6.72 17.18
N GLY A 173 15.90 -7.87 17.63
CA GLY A 173 16.19 -8.39 18.97
C GLY A 173 15.65 -7.51 20.11
N LEU A 174 14.56 -6.78 19.84
CA LEU A 174 13.89 -5.94 20.83
C LEU A 174 12.81 -6.72 21.59
N GLU A 175 12.57 -6.32 22.82
CA GLU A 175 11.49 -6.82 23.65
C GLU A 175 10.22 -5.98 23.43
N VAL A 176 9.05 -6.63 23.47
CA VAL A 176 7.75 -5.98 23.38
C VAL A 176 7.24 -5.66 24.77
N LEU A 177 7.33 -4.40 25.16
CA LEU A 177 6.92 -3.98 26.50
C LEU A 177 5.41 -3.75 26.63
N ALA A 178 4.76 -3.27 25.55
CA ALA A 178 3.32 -3.13 25.47
C ALA A 178 2.86 -3.42 24.04
N GLN A 179 1.79 -4.20 23.89
CA GLN A 179 1.22 -4.58 22.59
C GLN A 179 -0.03 -3.76 22.28
N SER A 180 -0.31 -3.57 20.99
CA SER A 180 -1.56 -2.98 20.48
C SER A 180 -1.88 -1.64 21.15
N ILE A 181 -0.87 -0.76 21.24
CA ILE A 181 -0.95 0.54 21.90
C ILE A 181 -1.63 1.63 21.05
N GLN A 182 -2.01 1.31 19.80
CA GLN A 182 -2.72 2.23 18.91
C GLN A 182 -4.15 2.49 19.40
N ASN A 183 -4.65 3.69 19.15
CA ASN A 183 -5.99 4.15 19.56
C ASN A 183 -7.13 3.34 18.91
N ARG A 184 -6.91 2.83 17.69
CA ARG A 184 -7.93 2.08 16.92
C ARG A 184 -7.40 0.72 16.48
N ARG A 185 -8.28 -0.30 16.54
CA ARG A 185 -7.93 -1.69 16.18
C ARG A 185 -8.27 -2.05 14.74
N ASP A 186 -9.04 -1.22 14.06
CA ASP A 186 -9.52 -1.37 12.69
C ASP A 186 -8.63 -0.62 11.66
N ASN A 187 -7.33 -0.58 11.92
CA ASN A 187 -6.34 0.06 11.07
C ASN A 187 -5.74 -0.95 10.09
N PHE A 188 -6.00 -0.73 8.80
CA PHE A 188 -5.46 -1.54 7.72
C PHE A 188 -4.86 -0.64 6.65
N THR A 189 -3.77 -1.10 6.05
CA THR A 189 -3.22 -0.50 4.84
C THR A 189 -3.39 -1.47 3.67
N ARG A 190 -3.97 -1.00 2.59
CA ARG A 190 -4.05 -1.72 1.33
C ARG A 190 -2.79 -1.43 0.51
N PHE A 191 -2.09 -2.47 0.13
CA PHE A 191 -0.94 -2.43 -0.76
C PHE A 191 -1.33 -2.99 -2.11
N VAL A 192 -0.80 -2.40 -3.17
CA VAL A 192 -0.87 -2.92 -4.54
C VAL A 192 0.43 -3.61 -4.90
N VAL A 193 0.33 -4.67 -5.70
CA VAL A 193 1.45 -5.33 -6.35
C VAL A 193 1.55 -4.81 -7.77
N LEU A 194 2.66 -4.20 -8.10
CA LEU A 194 2.93 -3.64 -9.42
C LEU A 194 3.82 -4.59 -10.24
N ALA A 195 3.54 -4.68 -11.54
CA ALA A 195 4.37 -5.39 -12.51
C ALA A 195 4.34 -4.67 -13.86
N ARG A 196 5.27 -5.02 -14.76
CA ARG A 196 5.32 -4.48 -16.13
C ARG A 196 4.25 -5.07 -17.05
N GLU A 197 3.85 -6.31 -16.80
CA GLU A 197 2.85 -7.01 -17.58
C GLU A 197 1.56 -7.16 -16.77
N PRO A 198 0.39 -6.95 -17.39
CA PRO A 198 -0.88 -7.21 -16.71
C PRO A 198 -1.07 -8.72 -16.52
N VAL A 199 -1.87 -9.07 -15.52
CA VAL A 199 -2.33 -10.45 -15.32
C VAL A 199 -3.78 -10.52 -15.79
N THR A 200 -4.14 -11.58 -16.52
CA THR A 200 -5.53 -11.93 -16.82
C THR A 200 -5.76 -13.34 -16.35
N HIS A 201 -6.69 -13.50 -15.42
CA HIS A 201 -6.99 -14.81 -14.82
C HIS A 201 -8.45 -14.83 -14.32
N PRO A 202 -9.18 -15.95 -14.43
CA PRO A 202 -10.57 -16.05 -13.92
C PRO A 202 -10.73 -15.71 -12.43
N GLY A 203 -9.66 -15.82 -11.64
CA GLY A 203 -9.65 -15.43 -10.22
C GLY A 203 -9.48 -13.93 -9.96
N CYS A 204 -9.31 -13.10 -10.99
CA CYS A 204 -9.32 -11.64 -10.84
C CYS A 204 -10.74 -11.17 -10.56
N ASN A 205 -10.90 -10.27 -9.61
CA ASN A 205 -12.21 -9.80 -9.14
C ASN A 205 -12.29 -8.27 -8.97
N ARG A 206 -11.20 -7.56 -9.27
CA ARG A 206 -11.12 -6.10 -9.21
C ARG A 206 -10.44 -5.52 -10.44
N ILE A 207 -10.96 -4.37 -10.89
CA ILE A 207 -10.39 -3.59 -11.99
C ILE A 207 -10.13 -2.18 -11.49
N SER A 208 -8.96 -1.63 -11.86
CA SER A 208 -8.61 -0.23 -11.62
C SER A 208 -8.34 0.50 -12.93
N LEU A 209 -8.87 1.72 -13.02
CA LEU A 209 -8.73 2.62 -14.16
C LEU A 209 -8.35 4.03 -13.70
N VAL A 210 -7.75 4.79 -14.61
CA VAL A 210 -7.74 6.26 -14.54
C VAL A 210 -8.46 6.82 -15.76
N ILE A 211 -9.38 7.74 -15.52
CA ILE A 211 -10.11 8.41 -16.60
C ILE A 211 -10.03 9.93 -16.47
N ARG A 212 -10.20 10.61 -17.60
CA ARG A 212 -10.55 12.03 -17.67
C ARG A 212 -11.87 12.16 -18.39
N VAL A 213 -12.80 12.87 -17.77
CA VAL A 213 -14.09 13.23 -18.38
C VAL A 213 -14.04 14.67 -18.91
N LYS A 214 -14.88 14.99 -19.86
CA LYS A 214 -15.04 16.37 -20.35
C LYS A 214 -15.41 17.30 -19.21
N HIS A 215 -14.80 18.49 -19.18
CA HIS A 215 -15.11 19.50 -18.15
C HIS A 215 -16.46 20.18 -18.45
N GLN A 216 -17.56 19.45 -18.23
CA GLN A 216 -18.93 19.92 -18.45
C GLN A 216 -19.93 19.28 -17.48
N ALA A 217 -21.07 19.97 -17.28
CA ALA A 217 -22.11 19.48 -16.40
C ALA A 217 -22.59 18.07 -16.76
N GLY A 218 -22.67 17.18 -15.77
CA GLY A 218 -23.12 15.80 -15.91
C GLY A 218 -22.11 14.82 -16.53
N ALA A 219 -20.90 15.24 -16.92
CA ALA A 219 -19.94 14.34 -17.57
C ALA A 219 -19.55 13.15 -16.65
N LEU A 220 -19.22 13.42 -15.40
CA LEU A 220 -18.90 12.36 -14.42
C LEU A 220 -20.12 11.45 -14.17
N TYR A 221 -21.32 12.04 -14.06
CA TYR A 221 -22.55 11.25 -13.89
C TYR A 221 -22.77 10.27 -15.05
N ARG A 222 -22.63 10.74 -16.32
CA ARG A 222 -22.77 9.86 -17.50
C ARG A 222 -21.74 8.73 -17.48
N ALA A 223 -20.49 9.03 -17.13
CA ALA A 223 -19.46 8.00 -17.02
C ALA A 223 -19.82 6.97 -15.93
N LEU A 224 -20.29 7.40 -14.77
CA LEU A 224 -20.71 6.52 -13.66
C LEU A 224 -21.94 5.68 -14.04
N SER A 225 -22.92 6.25 -14.76
CA SER A 225 -24.13 5.53 -15.13
C SER A 225 -23.83 4.30 -16.00
N ARG A 226 -22.72 4.28 -16.78
CA ARG A 226 -22.33 3.11 -17.59
C ARG A 226 -22.06 1.87 -16.74
N PHE A 227 -21.56 2.05 -15.53
CA PHE A 227 -21.34 0.96 -14.58
C PHE A 227 -22.62 0.58 -13.84
N ALA A 228 -23.42 1.56 -13.43
CA ALA A 228 -24.70 1.32 -12.78
C ALA A 228 -25.68 0.56 -13.71
N ASP A 229 -25.74 0.91 -14.99
CA ASP A 229 -26.57 0.24 -16.00
C ASP A 229 -26.17 -1.24 -16.23
N GLN A 230 -24.95 -1.60 -15.87
CA GLN A 230 -24.42 -2.97 -15.95
C GLN A 230 -24.32 -3.66 -14.58
N GLU A 231 -24.93 -3.10 -13.53
CA GLU A 231 -24.94 -3.60 -12.15
C GLU A 231 -23.51 -3.85 -11.60
N ILE A 232 -22.54 -3.01 -11.99
CA ILE A 232 -21.15 -3.10 -11.54
C ILE A 232 -20.98 -2.17 -10.35
N ASN A 233 -20.52 -2.75 -9.21
CA ASN A 233 -20.26 -2.01 -8.00
C ASN A 233 -18.94 -1.22 -8.07
N LEU A 234 -19.02 0.10 -7.89
CA LEU A 234 -17.86 0.97 -7.78
C LEU A 234 -17.37 0.97 -6.32
N LEU A 235 -16.10 0.63 -6.12
CA LEU A 235 -15.49 0.46 -4.80
C LEU A 235 -14.71 1.70 -4.35
N LYS A 236 -14.15 2.44 -5.31
CA LYS A 236 -13.40 3.66 -5.05
C LYS A 236 -13.53 4.65 -6.20
N LEU A 237 -13.62 5.91 -5.81
CA LEU A 237 -13.50 7.07 -6.68
C LEU A 237 -12.58 8.09 -5.99
N GLU A 238 -11.45 8.36 -6.60
CA GLU A 238 -10.47 9.34 -6.10
C GLU A 238 -10.18 10.36 -7.19
N SER A 239 -10.31 11.65 -6.91
CA SER A 239 -9.98 12.71 -7.86
C SER A 239 -8.57 13.25 -7.62
N ARG A 240 -7.78 13.40 -8.69
CA ARG A 240 -6.46 14.03 -8.62
C ARG A 240 -6.37 15.18 -9.62
N PRO A 241 -5.86 16.36 -9.22
CA PRO A 241 -5.63 17.47 -10.15
C PRO A 241 -4.68 17.05 -11.27
N ILE A 242 -4.94 17.55 -12.47
CA ILE A 242 -4.01 17.36 -13.59
C ILE A 242 -2.91 18.42 -13.47
N PRO A 243 -1.62 18.05 -13.44
CA PRO A 243 -0.53 19.03 -13.51
C PRO A 243 -0.71 19.95 -14.72
N ASP A 244 -0.43 21.24 -14.54
CA ASP A 244 -0.51 22.28 -15.58
C ASP A 244 -1.90 22.53 -16.20
N SER A 245 -2.96 21.90 -15.66
CA SER A 245 -4.35 22.10 -16.10
C SER A 245 -5.22 22.51 -14.88
N PRO A 246 -5.27 23.80 -14.52
CA PRO A 246 -6.01 24.28 -13.36
C PRO A 246 -7.49 23.88 -13.42
N PHE A 247 -8.01 23.31 -12.30
CA PHE A 247 -9.39 22.87 -12.14
C PHE A 247 -9.82 21.69 -13.02
N GLU A 248 -8.90 21.02 -13.70
CA GLU A 248 -9.15 19.73 -14.36
C GLU A 248 -8.67 18.58 -13.50
N PHE A 249 -9.37 17.42 -13.59
CA PHE A 249 -9.13 16.27 -12.73
C PHE A 249 -9.05 14.98 -13.50
N LEU A 250 -8.14 14.11 -13.08
CA LEU A 250 -8.19 12.68 -13.34
C LEU A 250 -8.95 11.98 -12.23
N PHE A 251 -9.67 10.92 -12.58
CA PHE A 251 -10.41 10.11 -11.63
C PHE A 251 -9.88 8.68 -11.63
N TYR A 252 -9.42 8.22 -10.47
CA TYR A 252 -9.05 6.84 -10.22
C TYR A 252 -10.27 6.07 -9.76
N TRP A 253 -10.58 4.99 -10.46
CA TRP A 253 -11.72 4.14 -10.21
C TRP A 253 -11.28 2.72 -9.90
N ASP A 254 -11.78 2.16 -8.81
CA ASP A 254 -11.74 0.73 -8.56
C ASP A 254 -13.17 0.20 -8.58
N PHE A 255 -13.41 -0.91 -9.26
CA PHE A 255 -14.71 -1.56 -9.31
C PHE A 255 -14.58 -3.08 -9.32
N GLU A 256 -15.65 -3.74 -8.91
CA GLU A 256 -15.76 -5.19 -8.94
C GLU A 256 -15.94 -5.68 -10.37
N GLY A 257 -15.20 -6.72 -10.71
CA GLY A 257 -15.35 -7.35 -12.03
C GLY A 257 -14.10 -8.06 -12.53
N ASN A 258 -14.30 -8.73 -13.65
CA ASN A 258 -13.25 -9.39 -14.41
C ASN A 258 -13.39 -9.01 -15.89
N MET A 259 -12.27 -8.76 -16.57
CA MET A 259 -12.25 -8.40 -17.99
C MET A 259 -12.82 -9.48 -18.93
N GLU A 260 -13.05 -10.71 -18.45
CA GLU A 260 -13.72 -11.78 -19.19
C GLU A 260 -15.26 -11.68 -19.10
N GLN A 261 -15.81 -10.83 -18.21
CA GLN A 261 -17.26 -10.67 -18.02
C GLN A 261 -17.86 -9.74 -19.06
N LYS A 262 -18.94 -10.16 -19.70
CA LYS A 262 -19.61 -9.43 -20.77
C LYS A 262 -20.13 -8.05 -20.32
N ASN A 263 -20.71 -7.95 -19.13
CA ASN A 263 -21.20 -6.69 -18.58
C ASN A 263 -20.05 -5.69 -18.36
N VAL A 264 -18.87 -6.15 -17.89
CA VAL A 264 -17.68 -5.31 -17.73
C VAL A 264 -17.19 -4.78 -19.09
N ILE A 265 -17.11 -5.64 -20.10
CA ILE A 265 -16.71 -5.23 -21.45
C ILE A 265 -17.68 -4.18 -21.98
N THR A 266 -19.00 -4.42 -21.87
CA THR A 266 -20.03 -3.49 -22.30
C THR A 266 -19.96 -2.14 -21.58
N ALA A 267 -19.72 -2.15 -20.26
CA ALA A 267 -19.56 -0.92 -19.48
C ALA A 267 -18.36 -0.10 -19.97
N LEU A 268 -17.21 -0.74 -20.23
CA LEU A 268 -15.99 -0.07 -20.71
C LEU A 268 -16.12 0.46 -22.13
N GLU A 269 -16.78 -0.28 -23.05
CA GLU A 269 -17.07 0.18 -24.40
C GLU A 269 -17.97 1.43 -24.39
N ASN A 270 -19.00 1.42 -23.54
CA ASN A 270 -19.90 2.57 -23.40
C ASN A 270 -19.19 3.76 -22.72
N LEU A 271 -18.37 3.52 -21.71
CA LEU A 271 -17.58 4.53 -21.03
C LEU A 271 -16.69 5.31 -22.01
N ASN A 272 -16.09 4.62 -22.98
CA ASN A 272 -15.18 5.23 -23.95
C ASN A 272 -15.82 6.37 -24.77
N GLN A 273 -17.15 6.44 -24.85
CA GLN A 273 -17.87 7.52 -25.52
C GLN A 273 -17.98 8.80 -24.68
N ASP A 274 -17.85 8.68 -23.35
CA ASP A 274 -18.07 9.76 -22.38
C ASP A 274 -16.77 10.35 -21.81
N ILE A 275 -15.62 9.79 -22.16
CA ILE A 275 -14.31 10.16 -21.61
C ILE A 275 -13.36 10.71 -22.68
N GLU A 276 -12.35 11.45 -22.24
CA GLU A 276 -11.27 11.98 -23.10
C GLU A 276 -9.98 11.18 -22.97
N TYR A 277 -9.80 10.48 -21.84
CA TYR A 277 -8.61 9.71 -21.55
C TYR A 277 -8.97 8.51 -20.70
N LEU A 278 -8.33 7.37 -20.99
CA LEU A 278 -8.38 6.16 -20.18
C LEU A 278 -6.98 5.56 -20.05
N LYS A 279 -6.60 5.25 -18.82
CA LYS A 279 -5.47 4.38 -18.52
C LYS A 279 -5.96 3.18 -17.75
N PHE A 280 -5.78 2.00 -18.30
CA PHE A 280 -6.01 0.75 -17.60
C PHE A 280 -4.86 0.50 -16.62
N LEU A 281 -5.17 0.36 -15.34
CA LEU A 281 -4.18 0.09 -14.30
C LEU A 281 -4.06 -1.39 -13.98
N GLY A 282 -5.11 -2.20 -14.17
CA GLY A 282 -5.05 -3.63 -13.98
C GLY A 282 -6.40 -4.29 -13.74
N ASN A 283 -6.44 -5.61 -13.98
CA ASN A 283 -7.46 -6.53 -13.52
C ASN A 283 -6.75 -7.57 -12.64
N TYR A 284 -7.12 -7.68 -11.37
CA TYR A 284 -6.30 -8.38 -10.39
C TYR A 284 -7.15 -9.03 -9.28
N PRO A 285 -6.59 -10.05 -8.59
CA PRO A 285 -7.22 -10.62 -7.41
C PRO A 285 -7.08 -9.68 -6.21
N GLU A 286 -8.16 -9.46 -5.48
CA GLU A 286 -8.17 -8.87 -4.14
C GLU A 286 -8.61 -9.91 -3.12
N GLN A 287 -7.86 -9.96 -1.98
CA GLN A 287 -8.18 -10.76 -0.79
C GLN A 287 -8.53 -9.84 0.38
#